data_eb0e3f116e68ca2d8c46442f4625ae12
#
_entry.id   eb0e3f116e68ca2d8c46442f4625ae12
#
_cell.length_a   1.000
_cell.length_b   1.000
_cell.length_c   1.000
_cell.angle_alpha   90.00
_cell.angle_beta   90.00
_cell.angle_gamma   90.00
#
_symmetry.space_group_name_H-M   'P 1'
#
loop_
_entity.id
_entity.type
_entity.pdbx_description
1 polymer ?
#
loop_
_entity_poly.entity_id
_entity_poly.type
_entity_poly.pdbx_seq_one_letter_code
_entity_poly.pdbx_strand_id
1 'polypeptide(L)'
;MLIIAKYPSKCFLPAIEKPYPLIVDFLKTRFSRIPKQQWVDRINGGLVFFKNGKKITTESLCVPLTMLLYYRTVDEEISIPFKEKIIYMDDNILAVNKPHFLPVMPAGKYINQNLLTRLKDKTGNNDIVPVNRIDRETSG
;
A
#
# COMPACT_ATOMS: atom_id res chain seq x y z
N MET A 1 19.54 1.68 2.04
CA MET A 1 18.77 2.43 1.01
C MET A 1 17.29 2.17 1.24
N LEU A 2 16.49 3.21 1.28
CA LEU A 2 15.06 3.08 1.53
C LEU A 2 14.35 2.39 0.36
N ILE A 3 13.62 1.32 0.65
CA ILE A 3 12.80 0.62 -0.34
C ILE A 3 11.41 1.26 -0.35
N ILE A 4 10.93 1.60 -1.54
CA ILE A 4 9.61 2.21 -1.75
C ILE A 4 8.68 1.18 -2.40
N ALA A 5 7.42 1.13 -1.94
CA ALA A 5 6.42 0.28 -2.55
C ALA A 5 6.18 0.66 -4.03
N LYS A 6 6.04 -0.33 -4.90
CA LYS A 6 5.75 -0.10 -6.34
C LYS A 6 4.37 0.51 -6.57
N TYR A 7 3.41 0.17 -5.71
CA TYR A 7 2.02 0.63 -5.80
C TYR A 7 1.62 1.38 -4.55
N PRO A 8 0.87 2.49 -4.67
CA PRO A 8 0.42 3.25 -3.51
C PRO A 8 -0.69 2.53 -2.75
N SER A 9 -0.70 2.74 -1.44
CA SER A 9 -1.80 2.39 -0.56
C SER A 9 -2.82 3.52 -0.52
N LYS A 10 -4.08 3.20 -0.19
CA LYS A 10 -5.18 4.16 -0.11
C LYS A 10 -5.50 4.47 1.36
N CYS A 11 -5.80 5.74 1.64
CA CYS A 11 -6.31 6.18 2.93
C CYS A 11 -7.47 7.16 2.71
N PHE A 12 -8.67 6.77 3.12
CA PHE A 12 -9.84 7.63 3.04
C PHE A 12 -9.87 8.59 4.23
N LEU A 13 -10.05 9.89 3.94
CA LEU A 13 -10.32 10.91 4.95
C LEU A 13 -11.83 10.94 5.19
N PRO A 14 -12.31 10.64 6.42
CA PRO A 14 -13.73 10.61 6.72
C PRO A 14 -14.34 12.01 6.75
N ALA A 15 -15.62 12.10 7.08
CA ALA A 15 -16.23 13.36 7.45
C ALA A 15 -15.52 13.89 8.73
N ILE A 16 -14.94 15.07 8.63
CA ILE A 16 -14.19 15.72 9.70
C ILE A 16 -14.81 17.09 9.94
N GLU A 17 -15.08 17.41 11.22
CA GLU A 17 -15.57 18.73 11.61
C GLU A 17 -14.41 19.74 11.71
N LYS A 18 -14.76 21.02 11.56
CA LYS A 18 -13.79 22.12 11.75
C LYS A 18 -13.46 22.30 13.22
N PRO A 19 -12.22 22.70 13.58
CA PRO A 19 -11.12 23.01 12.67
C PRO A 19 -10.51 21.75 12.08
N TYR A 20 -10.21 21.76 10.76
CA TYR A 20 -9.60 20.61 10.08
C TYR A 20 -8.16 20.37 10.58
N PRO A 21 -7.83 19.15 11.01
CA PRO A 21 -6.47 18.82 11.42
C PRO A 21 -5.50 18.84 10.21
N LEU A 22 -4.21 18.92 10.50
CA LEU A 22 -3.19 18.68 9.50
C LEU A 22 -3.23 17.21 9.05
N ILE A 23 -3.00 16.98 7.76
CA ILE A 23 -2.95 15.62 7.20
C ILE A 23 -1.89 14.76 7.91
N VAL A 24 -0.75 15.33 8.23
CA VAL A 24 0.33 14.62 8.95
C VAL A 24 -0.13 14.14 10.35
N ASP A 25 -0.92 14.93 11.05
CA ASP A 25 -1.45 14.57 12.37
C ASP A 25 -2.55 13.52 12.27
N PHE A 26 -3.42 13.65 11.29
CA PHE A 26 -4.41 12.62 10.97
C PHE A 26 -3.75 11.27 10.66
N LEU A 27 -2.73 11.25 9.79
CA LEU A 27 -2.01 10.04 9.44
C LEU A 27 -1.31 9.41 10.64
N LYS A 28 -0.70 10.23 11.53
CA LYS A 28 -0.09 9.75 12.78
C LYS A 28 -1.12 9.10 13.69
N THR A 29 -2.30 9.69 13.81
CA THR A 29 -3.39 9.13 14.63
C THR A 29 -3.94 7.85 14.02
N ARG A 30 -4.18 7.84 12.72
CA ARG A 30 -4.74 6.68 11.98
C ARG A 30 -3.79 5.50 11.96
N PHE A 31 -2.49 5.76 11.87
CA PHE A 31 -1.42 4.77 11.80
C PHE A 31 -0.46 4.93 12.98
N SER A 32 -0.96 4.69 14.19
CA SER A 32 -0.27 4.95 15.47
C SER A 32 1.12 4.30 15.59
N ARG A 33 1.33 3.17 14.90
CA ARG A 33 2.63 2.46 14.88
C ARG A 33 3.70 3.12 14.02
N ILE A 34 3.31 4.08 13.15
CA ILE A 34 4.25 4.81 12.29
C ILE A 34 4.61 6.13 12.96
N PRO A 35 5.90 6.43 13.22
CA PRO A 35 6.31 7.70 13.80
C PRO A 35 5.90 8.89 12.92
N LYS A 36 5.56 10.03 13.56
CA LYS A 36 5.20 11.26 12.83
C LYS A 36 6.30 11.69 11.86
N GLN A 37 7.57 11.57 12.26
CA GLN A 37 8.71 11.92 11.42
C GLN A 37 8.71 11.13 10.10
N GLN A 38 8.38 9.86 10.14
CA GLN A 38 8.32 9.04 8.92
C GLN A 38 7.21 9.52 7.96
N TRP A 39 6.10 10.06 8.49
CA TRP A 39 5.08 10.71 7.65
C TRP A 39 5.57 12.03 7.07
N VAL A 40 6.27 12.84 7.86
CA VAL A 40 6.92 14.07 7.38
C VAL A 40 7.89 13.76 6.24
N ASP A 41 8.75 12.75 6.40
CA ASP A 41 9.72 12.34 5.39
C ASP A 41 9.04 11.88 4.10
N ARG A 42 7.97 11.09 4.20
CA ARG A 42 7.17 10.66 3.05
C ARG A 42 6.50 11.83 2.33
N ILE A 43 5.95 12.77 3.08
CA ILE A 43 5.31 13.98 2.51
C ILE A 43 6.36 14.82 1.77
N ASN A 44 7.49 15.10 2.40
CA ASN A 44 8.58 15.87 1.80
C ASN A 44 9.19 15.15 0.58
N GLY A 45 9.23 13.82 0.60
CA GLY A 45 9.66 12.99 -0.53
C GLY A 45 8.62 12.86 -1.65
N GLY A 46 7.44 13.49 -1.53
CA GLY A 46 6.37 13.40 -2.55
C GLY A 46 5.67 12.04 -2.59
N LEU A 47 5.80 11.25 -1.52
CA LEU A 47 5.21 9.90 -1.43
C LEU A 47 3.78 9.89 -0.86
N VAL A 48 3.21 11.06 -0.57
CA VAL A 48 1.82 11.23 -0.09
C VAL A 48 1.15 12.31 -0.92
N PHE A 49 -0.01 12.00 -1.52
CA PHE A 49 -0.70 12.91 -2.41
C PHE A 49 -2.21 12.63 -2.43
N PHE A 50 -3.01 13.58 -2.86
CA PHE A 50 -4.43 13.34 -3.11
C PHE A 50 -4.63 12.46 -4.35
N LYS A 51 -5.72 11.69 -4.39
CA LYS A 51 -6.05 10.82 -5.54
C LYS A 51 -6.04 11.55 -6.88
N ASN A 52 -6.32 12.85 -6.90
CA ASN A 52 -6.26 13.69 -8.11
C ASN A 52 -4.84 14.13 -8.50
N GLY A 53 -3.81 13.64 -7.79
CA GLY A 53 -2.40 13.97 -8.04
C GLY A 53 -1.90 15.24 -7.34
N LYS A 54 -2.77 16.01 -6.65
CA LYS A 54 -2.36 17.20 -5.91
C LYS A 54 -1.39 16.82 -4.79
N LYS A 55 -0.25 17.49 -4.76
CA LYS A 55 0.77 17.30 -3.73
C LYS A 55 0.27 17.74 -2.35
N ILE A 56 0.77 17.07 -1.33
CA ILE A 56 0.53 17.37 0.08
C ILE A 56 1.83 17.91 0.67
N THR A 57 1.69 18.90 1.53
CA THR A 57 2.78 19.44 2.36
C THR A 57 2.51 19.13 3.83
N THR A 58 3.50 19.35 4.69
CA THR A 58 3.34 19.19 6.14
C THR A 58 2.31 20.14 6.77
N GLU A 59 1.97 21.22 6.05
CA GLU A 59 0.98 22.22 6.48
C GLU A 59 -0.41 22.01 5.86
N SER A 60 -0.55 20.97 5.01
CA SER A 60 -1.83 20.69 4.36
C SER A 60 -2.88 20.23 5.36
N LEU A 61 -4.04 20.87 5.31
CA LEU A 61 -5.22 20.49 6.10
C LEU A 61 -5.95 19.31 5.46
N CYS A 62 -6.61 18.51 6.30
CA CYS A 62 -7.50 17.46 5.82
C CYS A 62 -8.65 18.07 5.01
N VAL A 63 -8.94 17.44 3.88
CA VAL A 63 -10.15 17.70 3.09
C VAL A 63 -11.11 16.55 3.32
N PRO A 64 -12.26 16.77 4.00
CA PRO A 64 -13.20 15.70 4.30
C PRO A 64 -13.67 14.95 3.05
N LEU A 65 -13.98 13.67 3.22
CA LEU A 65 -14.50 12.79 2.17
C LEU A 65 -13.60 12.68 0.93
N THR A 66 -12.28 12.82 1.11
CA THR A 66 -11.31 12.64 0.04
C THR A 66 -10.42 11.42 0.25
N MET A 67 -9.78 11.00 -0.83
CA MET A 67 -8.86 9.86 -0.83
C MET A 67 -7.42 10.34 -0.93
N LEU A 68 -6.59 9.92 0.03
CA LEU A 68 -5.14 10.02 -0.05
C LEU A 68 -4.55 8.74 -0.63
N LEU A 69 -3.48 8.90 -1.39
CA LEU A 69 -2.60 7.85 -1.82
C LEU A 69 -1.23 8.05 -1.17
N TYR A 70 -0.61 6.96 -0.72
CA TYR A 70 0.72 7.03 -0.14
C TYR A 70 1.55 5.80 -0.48
N TYR A 71 2.82 5.99 -0.75
CA TYR A 71 3.77 4.90 -0.90
C TYR A 71 4.33 4.47 0.45
N ARG A 72 4.28 3.19 0.73
CA ARG A 72 4.92 2.61 1.93
C ARG A 72 6.43 2.55 1.71
N THR A 73 7.17 2.65 2.80
CA THR A 73 8.62 2.58 2.79
C THR A 73 9.12 1.65 3.88
N VAL A 74 10.18 0.92 3.60
CA VAL A 74 10.90 0.07 4.57
C VAL A 74 12.39 0.17 4.34
N ASP A 75 13.18 -0.06 5.38
CA ASP A 75 14.65 -0.04 5.27
C ASP A 75 15.18 -1.31 4.63
N GLU A 76 14.48 -2.42 4.83
CA GLU A 76 14.83 -3.73 4.25
C GLU A 76 13.57 -4.52 3.87
N GLU A 77 13.69 -5.34 2.84
CA GLU A 77 12.66 -6.30 2.45
C GLU A 77 13.32 -7.62 2.05
N ILE A 78 12.93 -8.70 2.72
CA ILE A 78 13.48 -10.02 2.44
C ILE A 78 12.92 -10.53 1.11
N SER A 79 13.82 -10.91 0.20
CA SER A 79 13.42 -11.55 -1.05
C SER A 79 12.86 -12.94 -0.78
N ILE A 80 11.72 -13.25 -1.39
CA ILE A 80 11.09 -14.57 -1.31
C ILE A 80 11.36 -15.29 -2.63
N PRO A 81 12.21 -16.36 -2.60
CA PRO A 81 12.68 -17.02 -3.82
C PRO A 81 11.61 -17.88 -4.50
N PHE A 82 10.57 -18.25 -3.76
CA PHE A 82 9.49 -19.09 -4.28
C PHE A 82 8.58 -18.29 -5.21
N LYS A 83 8.18 -18.92 -6.32
CA LYS A 83 7.35 -18.28 -7.34
C LYS A 83 5.91 -18.76 -7.28
N GLU A 84 4.99 -17.84 -7.51
CA GLU A 84 3.58 -18.13 -7.71
C GLU A 84 3.35 -18.76 -9.09
N LYS A 85 2.29 -19.58 -9.22
CA LYS A 85 1.88 -20.19 -10.48
C LYS A 85 0.45 -19.76 -10.80
N ILE A 86 0.26 -19.11 -11.96
CA ILE A 86 -1.08 -18.83 -12.48
C ILE A 86 -1.69 -20.15 -12.96
N ILE A 87 -2.85 -20.49 -12.44
CA ILE A 87 -3.60 -21.72 -12.76
C ILE A 87 -4.62 -21.43 -13.86
N TYR A 88 -5.28 -20.26 -13.76
CA TYR A 88 -6.31 -19.83 -14.70
C TYR A 88 -6.33 -18.31 -14.78
N MET A 89 -6.62 -17.76 -15.94
CA MET A 89 -6.81 -16.31 -16.14
C MET A 89 -7.77 -16.06 -17.29
N ASP A 90 -8.75 -15.21 -17.05
CA ASP A 90 -9.61 -14.61 -18.07
C ASP A 90 -9.79 -13.09 -17.77
N ASP A 91 -10.76 -12.45 -18.41
CA ASP A 91 -10.99 -11.00 -18.25
C ASP A 91 -11.50 -10.62 -16.85
N ASN A 92 -12.02 -11.56 -16.08
CA ASN A 92 -12.69 -11.31 -14.80
C ASN A 92 -12.00 -11.99 -13.61
N ILE A 93 -11.35 -13.13 -13.84
CA ILE A 93 -10.82 -14.00 -12.77
C ILE A 93 -9.37 -14.36 -13.05
N LEU A 94 -8.57 -14.29 -11.99
CA LEU A 94 -7.20 -14.79 -11.94
C LEU A 94 -7.06 -15.76 -10.76
N ALA A 95 -6.90 -17.05 -11.07
CA ALA A 95 -6.65 -18.08 -10.05
C ALA A 95 -5.15 -18.40 -10.00
N VAL A 96 -4.59 -18.39 -8.81
CA VAL A 96 -3.15 -18.49 -8.60
C VAL A 96 -2.84 -19.44 -7.45
N ASN A 97 -1.88 -20.34 -7.65
CA ASN A 97 -1.25 -21.08 -6.56
C ASN A 97 -0.18 -20.20 -5.93
N LYS A 98 -0.40 -19.81 -4.67
CA LYS A 98 0.51 -18.98 -3.90
C LYS A 98 1.59 -19.87 -3.26
N PRO A 99 2.88 -19.52 -3.36
CA PRO A 99 3.93 -20.26 -2.66
C PRO A 99 3.90 -19.99 -1.15
N HIS A 100 4.59 -20.85 -0.39
CA HIS A 100 4.88 -20.63 1.02
C HIS A 100 5.62 -19.30 1.25
N PHE A 101 5.41 -18.70 2.41
CA PHE A 101 6.07 -17.50 2.91
C PHE A 101 5.79 -16.21 2.16
N LEU A 102 5.00 -16.24 1.08
CA LEU A 102 4.59 -15.05 0.33
C LEU A 102 3.27 -14.52 0.88
N PRO A 103 3.20 -13.29 1.41
CA PRO A 103 1.92 -12.68 1.77
C PRO A 103 1.05 -12.46 0.52
N VAL A 104 -0.28 -12.51 0.68
CA VAL A 104 -1.21 -12.20 -0.42
C VAL A 104 -1.16 -10.71 -0.77
N MET A 105 -1.11 -9.84 0.23
CA MET A 105 -1.11 -8.38 0.08
C MET A 105 0.09 -7.76 0.82
N PRO A 106 0.44 -6.49 0.51
CA PRO A 106 1.46 -5.78 1.28
C PRO A 106 1.16 -5.80 2.78
N ALA A 107 2.07 -6.37 3.57
CA ALA A 107 1.95 -6.52 5.02
C ALA A 107 3.31 -6.37 5.70
N GLY A 108 3.35 -5.63 6.82
CA GLY A 108 4.59 -5.39 7.56
C GLY A 108 5.71 -4.86 6.66
N LYS A 109 6.84 -5.54 6.62
CA LYS A 109 7.99 -5.21 5.78
C LYS A 109 7.89 -5.73 4.34
N TYR A 110 6.92 -6.57 4.03
CA TYR A 110 6.71 -7.13 2.69
C TYR A 110 5.86 -6.15 1.86
N ILE A 111 6.45 -5.09 1.34
CA ILE A 111 5.74 -4.05 0.58
C ILE A 111 5.73 -4.33 -0.93
N ASN A 112 6.74 -5.04 -1.45
CA ASN A 112 6.83 -5.49 -2.83
C ASN A 112 6.83 -7.02 -2.96
N GLN A 113 7.39 -7.73 -1.96
CA GLN A 113 7.42 -9.19 -1.90
C GLN A 113 6.08 -9.74 -1.39
N ASN A 114 5.04 -9.61 -2.19
CA ASN A 114 3.70 -10.14 -1.95
C ASN A 114 3.05 -10.54 -3.27
N LEU A 115 2.05 -11.42 -3.20
CA LEU A 115 1.39 -11.97 -4.38
C LEU A 115 0.75 -10.89 -5.25
N LEU A 116 0.01 -9.96 -4.65
CA LEU A 116 -0.69 -8.91 -5.37
C LEU A 116 0.27 -8.04 -6.20
N THR A 117 1.38 -7.61 -5.61
CA THR A 117 2.39 -6.81 -6.33
C THR A 117 3.00 -7.60 -7.47
N ARG A 118 3.37 -8.86 -7.25
CA ARG A 118 3.93 -9.71 -8.30
C ARG A 118 2.97 -9.96 -9.46
N LEU A 119 1.68 -10.15 -9.15
CA LEU A 119 0.67 -10.36 -10.19
C LEU A 119 0.40 -9.09 -11.01
N LYS A 120 0.36 -7.93 -10.38
CA LYS A 120 0.26 -6.64 -11.09
C LYS A 120 1.45 -6.42 -12.02
N ASP A 121 2.67 -6.68 -11.54
CA ASP A 121 3.88 -6.60 -12.36
C ASP A 121 3.83 -7.58 -13.55
N LYS A 122 3.39 -8.81 -13.31
CA LYS A 122 3.38 -9.89 -14.32
C LYS A 122 2.30 -9.69 -15.38
N THR A 123 1.13 -9.21 -15.00
CA THR A 123 -0.01 -9.04 -15.91
C THR A 123 -0.15 -7.64 -16.50
N GLY A 124 0.50 -6.63 -15.90
CA GLY A 124 0.30 -5.22 -16.23
C GLY A 124 -1.06 -4.66 -15.81
N ASN A 125 -1.89 -5.46 -15.12
CA ASN A 125 -3.21 -5.05 -14.66
C ASN A 125 -3.15 -4.54 -13.22
N ASN A 126 -3.35 -3.23 -13.04
CA ASN A 126 -3.32 -2.57 -11.73
C ASN A 126 -4.64 -2.70 -10.95
N ASP A 127 -5.71 -3.18 -11.58
CA ASP A 127 -7.03 -3.30 -10.97
C ASP A 127 -7.26 -4.65 -10.28
N ILE A 128 -6.28 -5.56 -10.31
CA ILE A 128 -6.33 -6.83 -9.59
C ILE A 128 -6.53 -6.56 -8.09
N VAL A 129 -7.53 -7.22 -7.52
CA VAL A 129 -7.81 -7.23 -6.09
C VAL A 129 -8.03 -8.67 -5.61
N PRO A 130 -7.48 -9.08 -4.45
CA PRO A 130 -7.72 -10.42 -3.92
C PRO A 130 -9.16 -10.54 -3.40
N VAL A 131 -9.81 -11.64 -3.73
CA VAL A 131 -11.15 -12.00 -3.21
C VAL A 131 -11.05 -12.51 -1.78
N ASN A 132 -9.96 -13.25 -1.49
CA ASN A 132 -9.68 -13.84 -0.18
C ASN A 132 -8.19 -13.72 0.14
N ARG A 133 -7.83 -14.01 1.38
CA ARG A 133 -6.44 -14.10 1.82
C ARG A 133 -6.21 -15.40 2.55
N ILE A 134 -5.05 -15.99 2.34
CA ILE A 134 -4.51 -17.09 3.13
C ILE A 134 -3.23 -16.61 3.82
N ASP A 135 -2.84 -17.27 4.88
CA ASP A 135 -1.68 -16.87 5.68
C ASP A 135 -0.38 -16.91 4.85
N ARG A 136 0.59 -16.14 5.29
CA ARG A 136 1.90 -16.05 4.62
C ARG A 136 2.56 -17.43 4.49
N GLU A 137 2.49 -18.25 5.54
CA GLU A 137 3.09 -19.59 5.60
C GLU A 137 2.33 -20.62 4.76
N THR A 138 1.05 -20.38 4.46
CA THR A 138 0.20 -21.30 3.71
C THR A 138 0.41 -21.17 2.22
N SER A 139 0.52 -22.29 1.52
CA SER A 139 0.51 -22.38 0.05
C SER A 139 -0.86 -22.84 -0.46
N GLY A 140 -1.15 -22.57 -1.72
CA GLY A 140 -2.40 -22.97 -2.36
C GLY A 140 -3.05 -21.89 -3.18
#